data_2ef91fe1fbf49790b03626a657fb8ecb
#
_entry.id   2ef91fe1fbf49790b03626a657fb8ecb
#
_cell.length_a   1.000
_cell.length_b   1.000
_cell.length_c   1.000
_cell.angle_alpha   90.00
_cell.angle_beta   90.00
_cell.angle_gamma   90.00
#
_symmetry.space_group_name_H-M   'P 1'
#
loop_
_entity.id
_entity.type
_entity.pdbx_description
1 polymer ?
#
loop_
_entity_poly.entity_id
_entity_poly.type
_entity_poly.pdbx_seq_one_letter_code
_entity_poly.pdbx_strand_id
1 'polypeptide(L)'
;SNDKAAESGKNIIDAGGTTNLTSIYLVVWGKNTVHGIYPKGSMGGISHKDLGEQTLFDADGGRYQGYRTHYKLDTGLTVRDWRYVVRIANIDVNALTKDAKTGADLINLMIKAEELIPNMGMGRAVWYMNPTVRTFLRMQKNEAHKYTFSEDQEMGHTVVRANGIPVRKTDALLSTEARVQ
;
A
#
# COMPACT_ATOMS: atom_id res chain seq x y z
N SER A 1 3.22 -12.87 8.96
CA SER A 1 2.96 -14.11 9.68
C SER A 1 3.38 -15.27 8.81
N ASN A 2 4.40 -16.04 9.25
CA ASN A 2 4.89 -17.26 8.60
C ASN A 2 3.98 -18.46 8.86
N ASP A 3 2.72 -18.23 8.98
CA ASP A 3 1.77 -19.28 9.33
C ASP A 3 1.46 -20.11 8.09
N LYS A 4 2.38 -21.02 7.76
CA LYS A 4 2.21 -21.99 6.66
C LYS A 4 1.04 -22.95 6.89
N ALA A 5 0.59 -23.05 8.12
CA ALA A 5 -0.56 -23.86 8.49
C ALA A 5 -1.88 -23.13 8.25
N ALA A 6 -1.87 -21.80 8.19
CA ALA A 6 -3.07 -21.02 7.97
C ALA A 6 -3.37 -20.87 6.48
N GLU A 7 -4.65 -20.92 6.16
CA GLU A 7 -5.15 -20.65 4.81
C GLU A 7 -4.75 -19.26 4.28
N SER A 8 -4.39 -18.33 5.18
CA SER A 8 -3.87 -16.99 4.85
C SER A 8 -2.60 -17.01 3.96
N GLY A 9 -1.81 -18.08 4.00
CA GLY A 9 -0.67 -18.26 3.10
C GLY A 9 -1.04 -18.39 1.62
N LYS A 10 -2.27 -18.76 1.32
CA LYS A 10 -2.78 -18.87 -0.06
C LYS A 10 -2.93 -17.51 -0.74
N ASN A 11 -3.02 -16.42 0.01
CA ASN A 11 -3.13 -15.05 -0.50
C ASN A 11 -1.76 -14.36 -0.68
N ILE A 12 -0.68 -15.11 -0.57
CA ILE A 12 0.67 -14.62 -0.85
C ILE A 12 1.16 -15.25 -2.14
N ILE A 13 1.43 -14.44 -3.14
CA ILE A 13 1.98 -14.85 -4.43
C ILE A 13 3.47 -14.51 -4.42
N ASP A 14 4.32 -15.50 -4.67
CA ASP A 14 5.76 -15.30 -4.79
C ASP A 14 6.13 -14.89 -6.23
N ALA A 15 6.76 -13.75 -6.40
CA ALA A 15 7.29 -13.28 -7.68
C ALA A 15 8.69 -13.84 -7.99
N GLY A 16 9.31 -14.58 -7.06
CA GLY A 16 10.56 -15.30 -7.28
C GLY A 16 11.84 -14.47 -7.22
N GLY A 17 11.76 -13.20 -6.87
CA GLY A 17 12.94 -12.34 -6.70
C GLY A 17 13.83 -12.75 -5.53
N THR A 18 15.11 -12.37 -5.59
CA THR A 18 16.13 -12.73 -4.59
C THR A 18 16.78 -11.52 -3.93
N THR A 19 16.83 -10.38 -4.59
CA THR A 19 17.53 -9.16 -4.14
C THR A 19 16.68 -7.91 -4.38
N ASN A 20 16.88 -6.88 -3.55
CA ASN A 20 16.14 -5.61 -3.65
C ASN A 20 14.63 -5.80 -3.79
N LEU A 21 14.09 -6.53 -2.82
CA LEU A 21 12.72 -7.00 -2.86
C LEU A 21 11.73 -5.93 -2.40
N THR A 22 10.57 -5.93 -3.03
CA THR A 22 9.41 -5.16 -2.63
C THR A 22 8.14 -5.99 -2.77
N SER A 23 7.03 -5.44 -2.31
CA SER A 23 5.72 -6.10 -2.39
C SER A 23 4.66 -5.20 -3.01
N ILE A 24 3.63 -5.81 -3.57
CA ILE A 24 2.39 -5.16 -3.99
C ILE A 24 1.25 -5.75 -3.17
N TYR A 25 0.33 -4.90 -2.77
CA TYR A 25 -0.87 -5.32 -2.04
C TYR A 25 -2.13 -4.96 -2.82
N LEU A 26 -3.05 -5.92 -2.90
CA LEU A 26 -4.43 -5.69 -3.31
C LEU A 26 -5.30 -5.78 -2.06
N VAL A 27 -6.02 -4.71 -1.76
CA VAL A 27 -6.87 -4.63 -0.56
C VAL A 27 -8.27 -4.21 -0.97
N VAL A 28 -9.28 -4.93 -0.49
CA VAL A 28 -10.69 -4.56 -0.65
C VAL A 28 -11.17 -3.90 0.65
N TRP A 29 -11.39 -2.60 0.59
CA TRP A 29 -11.84 -1.80 1.72
C TRP A 29 -13.35 -1.86 1.88
N GLY A 30 -13.84 -2.29 3.02
CA GLY A 30 -15.26 -2.37 3.30
C GLY A 30 -15.57 -2.76 4.74
N LYS A 31 -16.82 -2.58 5.17
CA LYS A 31 -17.25 -2.86 6.54
C LYS A 31 -17.00 -4.31 6.99
N ASN A 32 -17.13 -5.26 6.07
CA ASN A 32 -16.99 -6.70 6.37
C ASN A 32 -15.66 -7.28 5.88
N THR A 33 -14.78 -6.47 5.31
CA THR A 33 -13.49 -6.86 4.75
C THR A 33 -12.36 -6.23 5.55
N VAL A 34 -11.78 -5.16 5.04
CA VAL A 34 -10.71 -4.38 5.69
C VAL A 34 -11.20 -2.97 5.95
N HIS A 35 -11.05 -2.47 7.17
CA HIS A 35 -11.43 -1.10 7.49
C HIS A 35 -10.59 -0.51 8.62
N GLY A 36 -10.50 0.81 8.63
CA GLY A 36 -9.90 1.55 9.74
C GLY A 36 -10.83 1.62 10.94
N ILE A 37 -10.26 1.61 12.13
CA ILE A 37 -10.96 1.82 13.40
C ILE A 37 -10.33 2.98 14.16
N TYR A 38 -11.14 3.68 14.93
CA TYR A 38 -10.70 4.77 15.79
C TYR A 38 -11.58 4.82 17.05
N PRO A 39 -11.09 5.41 18.17
CA PRO A 39 -11.86 5.50 19.40
C PRO A 39 -13.17 6.28 19.22
N LYS A 40 -14.25 5.78 19.82
CA LYS A 40 -15.55 6.44 19.82
C LYS A 40 -15.43 7.81 20.51
N GLY A 41 -15.97 8.85 19.89
CA GLY A 41 -15.97 10.22 20.45
C GLY A 41 -14.79 11.07 20.01
N SER A 42 -13.80 10.51 19.27
CA SER A 42 -12.74 11.29 18.65
C SER A 42 -13.10 11.70 17.21
N MET A 43 -12.55 12.80 16.75
CA MET A 43 -12.70 13.25 15.36
C MET A 43 -11.76 12.44 14.45
N GLY A 44 -12.19 11.24 14.01
CA GLY A 44 -11.38 10.35 13.18
C GLY A 44 -10.11 9.79 13.86
N GLY A 45 -10.11 9.72 15.21
CA GLY A 45 -8.95 9.28 15.98
C GLY A 45 -7.99 10.40 16.38
N ILE A 46 -8.22 11.64 15.95
CA ILE A 46 -7.37 12.78 16.28
C ILE A 46 -7.84 13.38 17.62
N SER A 47 -6.92 13.55 18.53
CA SER A 47 -7.09 14.33 19.77
C SER A 47 -6.09 15.48 19.80
N HIS A 48 -6.55 16.61 20.31
CA HIS A 48 -5.79 17.83 20.45
C HIS A 48 -5.80 18.24 21.91
N LYS A 49 -4.65 18.58 22.47
CA LYS A 49 -4.50 19.13 23.80
C LYS A 49 -3.58 20.35 23.74
N ASP A 50 -4.13 21.51 24.12
CA ASP A 50 -3.34 22.69 24.36
C ASP A 50 -2.68 22.58 25.74
N LEU A 51 -1.36 22.69 25.79
CA LEU A 51 -0.54 22.65 27.02
C LEU A 51 -0.19 24.02 27.51
N GLY A 52 -0.67 25.07 26.83
CA GLY A 52 -0.43 26.46 27.17
C GLY A 52 1.01 26.91 26.96
N GLU A 53 1.35 28.00 27.66
CA GLU A 53 2.69 28.59 27.66
C GLU A 53 3.64 27.75 28.51
N GLN A 54 4.78 27.39 27.93
CA GLN A 54 5.83 26.59 28.57
C GLN A 54 7.22 27.15 28.28
N THR A 55 8.13 27.00 29.24
CA THR A 55 9.54 27.31 29.02
C THR A 55 10.17 26.22 28.15
N LEU A 56 10.65 26.62 27.01
CA LEU A 56 11.38 25.77 26.07
C LEU A 56 12.87 26.04 26.18
N PHE A 57 13.67 25.05 25.84
CA PHE A 57 15.12 25.13 25.83
C PHE A 57 15.63 25.04 24.40
N ASP A 58 16.53 25.94 24.06
CA ASP A 58 17.28 25.90 22.80
C ASP A 58 18.44 24.89 22.88
N ALA A 59 18.99 24.52 21.73
CA ALA A 59 20.14 23.61 21.64
C ALA A 59 21.37 24.13 22.39
N ASP A 60 21.52 25.47 22.47
CA ASP A 60 22.60 26.16 23.16
C ASP A 60 22.31 26.41 24.66
N GLY A 61 21.21 25.85 25.20
CA GLY A 61 20.82 26.00 26.60
C GLY A 61 20.09 27.30 26.95
N GLY A 62 19.79 28.14 25.99
CA GLY A 62 18.93 29.31 26.11
C GLY A 62 17.50 28.93 26.50
N ARG A 63 16.84 29.77 27.29
CA ARG A 63 15.44 29.57 27.73
C ARG A 63 14.55 30.62 27.07
N TYR A 64 13.43 30.17 26.51
CA TYR A 64 12.41 31.09 25.98
C TYR A 64 11.01 30.56 26.28
N GLN A 65 10.02 31.45 26.30
CA GLN A 65 8.63 31.09 26.47
C GLN A 65 8.02 30.76 25.10
N GLY A 66 7.29 29.65 25.02
CA GLY A 66 6.60 29.25 23.80
C GLY A 66 5.30 28.51 24.12
N TYR A 67 4.38 28.51 23.16
CA TYR A 67 3.14 27.74 23.26
C TYR A 67 3.39 26.31 22.79
N ARG A 68 2.87 25.34 23.54
CA ARG A 68 3.01 23.93 23.22
C ARG A 68 1.65 23.27 23.04
N THR A 69 1.48 22.64 21.89
CA THR A 69 0.27 21.92 21.55
C THR A 69 0.60 20.48 21.25
N HIS A 70 -0.18 19.54 21.76
CA HIS A 70 -0.02 18.11 21.54
C HIS A 70 -1.16 17.58 20.67
N TYR A 71 -0.80 17.04 19.51
CA TYR A 71 -1.70 16.28 18.64
C TYR A 71 -1.39 14.80 18.75
N LYS A 72 -2.42 14.00 18.98
CA LYS A 72 -2.30 12.54 19.07
C LYS A 72 -3.30 11.91 18.09
N LEU A 73 -2.83 10.93 17.32
CA LEU A 73 -3.65 10.15 16.39
C LEU A 73 -3.72 8.70 16.88
N ASP A 74 -4.90 8.25 17.25
CA ASP A 74 -5.19 6.88 17.64
C ASP A 74 -6.03 6.22 16.55
N THR A 75 -5.39 5.45 15.69
CA THR A 75 -6.06 4.71 14.61
C THR A 75 -5.55 3.27 14.56
N GLY A 76 -6.40 2.38 14.13
CA GLY A 76 -6.05 0.97 13.93
C GLY A 76 -6.60 0.45 12.61
N LEU A 77 -6.11 -0.71 12.20
CA LEU A 77 -6.57 -1.44 11.04
C LEU A 77 -7.21 -2.75 11.50
N THR A 78 -8.42 -3.00 11.03
CA THR A 78 -9.11 -4.27 11.26
C THR A 78 -9.25 -5.03 9.95
N VAL A 79 -8.78 -6.27 9.94
CA VAL A 79 -8.99 -7.23 8.86
C VAL A 79 -9.98 -8.27 9.37
N ARG A 80 -11.24 -8.17 8.94
CA ARG A 80 -12.28 -9.14 9.33
C ARG A 80 -12.20 -10.43 8.56
N ASP A 81 -11.82 -10.32 7.29
CA ASP A 81 -11.63 -11.47 6.40
C ASP A 81 -10.32 -11.29 5.63
N TRP A 82 -9.35 -12.17 5.91
CA TRP A 82 -8.02 -12.14 5.32
C TRP A 82 -8.03 -12.41 3.81
N ARG A 83 -9.06 -13.06 3.27
CA ARG A 83 -9.21 -13.35 1.84
C ARG A 83 -9.31 -12.10 0.96
N TYR A 84 -9.63 -10.95 1.58
CA TYR A 84 -9.72 -9.65 0.91
C TYR A 84 -8.42 -8.84 0.93
N VAL A 85 -7.33 -9.47 1.33
CA VAL A 85 -5.98 -8.91 1.24
C VAL A 85 -5.09 -9.90 0.52
N VAL A 86 -4.57 -9.52 -0.63
CA VAL A 86 -3.61 -10.34 -1.40
C VAL A 86 -2.29 -9.60 -1.48
N ARG A 87 -1.19 -10.33 -1.24
CA ARG A 87 0.18 -9.81 -1.33
C ARG A 87 0.92 -10.52 -2.46
N ILE A 88 1.50 -9.76 -3.37
CA ILE A 88 2.53 -10.24 -4.28
C ILE A 88 3.86 -9.87 -3.65
N ALA A 89 4.61 -10.86 -3.19
CA ALA A 89 5.87 -10.68 -2.48
C ALA A 89 7.08 -11.00 -3.37
N ASN A 90 8.28 -10.64 -2.90
CA ASN A 90 9.55 -10.96 -3.55
C ASN A 90 9.67 -10.41 -4.97
N ILE A 91 9.23 -9.18 -5.20
CA ILE A 91 9.37 -8.50 -6.49
C ILE A 91 10.77 -7.89 -6.55
N ASP A 92 11.61 -8.34 -7.47
CA ASP A 92 12.95 -7.77 -7.69
C ASP A 92 12.84 -6.46 -8.49
N VAL A 93 13.09 -5.33 -7.81
CA VAL A 93 13.02 -4.00 -8.41
C VAL A 93 14.08 -3.81 -9.51
N ASN A 94 15.28 -4.40 -9.36
CA ASN A 94 16.33 -4.28 -10.35
C ASN A 94 16.04 -5.06 -11.62
N ALA A 95 15.48 -6.27 -11.49
CA ALA A 95 15.05 -7.05 -12.63
C ALA A 95 13.91 -6.36 -13.38
N LEU A 96 12.94 -5.79 -12.65
CA LEU A 96 11.84 -5.03 -13.23
C LEU A 96 12.32 -3.83 -14.06
N THR A 97 13.41 -3.19 -13.67
CA THR A 97 13.96 -2.02 -14.36
C THR A 97 14.76 -2.37 -15.61
N LYS A 98 15.27 -3.59 -15.69
CA LYS A 98 16.19 -4.02 -16.78
C LYS A 98 15.50 -4.83 -17.86
N ASP A 99 14.40 -5.50 -17.56
CA ASP A 99 13.76 -6.44 -18.46
C ASP A 99 12.24 -6.21 -18.52
N ALA A 100 11.76 -5.88 -19.73
CA ALA A 100 10.34 -5.70 -20.01
C ALA A 100 9.52 -6.99 -19.76
N LYS A 101 10.12 -8.18 -19.91
CA LYS A 101 9.46 -9.46 -19.64
C LYS A 101 9.10 -9.60 -18.17
N THR A 102 10.00 -9.20 -17.27
CA THR A 102 9.75 -9.23 -15.82
C THR A 102 8.53 -8.39 -15.43
N GLY A 103 8.33 -7.26 -16.09
CA GLY A 103 7.15 -6.45 -15.87
C GLY A 103 5.88 -7.08 -16.43
N ALA A 104 5.93 -7.75 -17.57
CA ALA A 104 4.79 -8.48 -18.12
C ALA A 104 4.41 -9.66 -17.21
N ASP A 105 5.39 -10.36 -16.65
CA ASP A 105 5.16 -11.44 -15.68
C ASP A 105 4.50 -10.89 -14.41
N LEU A 106 4.91 -9.71 -13.93
CA LEU A 106 4.31 -9.05 -12.77
C LEU A 106 2.83 -8.70 -13.01
N ILE A 107 2.47 -8.26 -14.21
CA ILE A 107 1.07 -8.00 -14.58
C ILE A 107 0.25 -9.29 -14.54
N ASN A 108 0.80 -10.41 -15.03
CA ASN A 108 0.14 -11.71 -14.94
C ASN A 108 -0.07 -12.14 -13.48
N LEU A 109 0.87 -11.83 -12.57
CA LEU A 109 0.70 -12.06 -11.14
C LEU A 109 -0.38 -11.15 -10.53
N MET A 110 -0.51 -9.92 -11.01
CA MET A 110 -1.60 -9.02 -10.58
C MET A 110 -2.97 -9.58 -10.99
N ILE A 111 -3.12 -10.08 -12.21
CA ILE A 111 -4.36 -10.75 -12.68
C ILE A 111 -4.67 -11.96 -11.78
N LYS A 112 -3.69 -12.80 -11.50
CA LYS A 112 -3.88 -13.93 -10.56
C LYS A 112 -4.29 -13.48 -9.16
N ALA A 113 -3.77 -12.35 -8.68
CA ALA A 113 -4.12 -11.81 -7.38
C ALA A 113 -5.58 -11.32 -7.33
N GLU A 114 -6.11 -10.78 -8.43
CA GLU A 114 -7.51 -10.39 -8.56
C GLU A 114 -8.44 -11.61 -8.44
N GLU A 115 -8.09 -12.72 -9.08
CA GLU A 115 -8.87 -13.96 -9.05
C GLU A 115 -8.87 -14.66 -7.66
N LEU A 116 -7.90 -14.37 -6.80
CA LEU A 116 -7.88 -14.90 -5.43
C LEU A 116 -8.91 -14.23 -4.51
N ILE A 117 -9.44 -13.07 -4.88
CA ILE A 117 -10.43 -12.36 -4.07
C ILE A 117 -11.82 -12.91 -4.35
N PRO A 118 -12.55 -13.40 -3.34
CA PRO A 118 -13.85 -14.08 -3.53
C PRO A 118 -14.91 -13.18 -4.17
N ASN A 119 -14.94 -11.90 -3.80
CA ASN A 119 -15.91 -10.95 -4.33
C ASN A 119 -15.40 -9.51 -4.22
N MET A 120 -15.01 -8.94 -5.35
CA MET A 120 -14.56 -7.54 -5.45
C MET A 120 -15.66 -6.53 -5.11
N GLY A 121 -16.94 -6.90 -5.27
CA GLY A 121 -18.10 -6.04 -5.01
C GLY A 121 -18.40 -5.81 -3.51
N MET A 122 -17.71 -6.50 -2.59
CA MET A 122 -17.91 -6.32 -1.14
C MET A 122 -17.36 -4.99 -0.60
N GLY A 123 -16.60 -4.27 -1.41
CA GLY A 123 -16.01 -3.01 -1.00
C GLY A 123 -15.26 -2.32 -2.15
N ARG A 124 -14.38 -1.40 -1.81
CA ARG A 124 -13.55 -0.69 -2.77
C ARG A 124 -12.17 -1.35 -2.87
N ALA A 125 -11.89 -2.00 -3.97
CA ALA A 125 -10.57 -2.57 -4.25
C ALA A 125 -9.57 -1.46 -4.56
N VAL A 126 -8.34 -1.58 -4.05
CA VAL A 126 -7.24 -0.64 -4.28
C VAL A 126 -5.92 -1.39 -4.32
N TRP A 127 -5.10 -1.09 -5.30
CA TRP A 127 -3.71 -1.52 -5.37
C TRP A 127 -2.80 -0.58 -4.61
N TYR A 128 -1.87 -1.13 -3.83
CA TYR A 128 -0.80 -0.40 -3.15
C TYR A 128 0.55 -0.92 -3.61
N MET A 129 1.41 -0.04 -4.07
CA MET A 129 2.74 -0.40 -4.53
C MET A 129 3.77 0.71 -4.32
N ASN A 130 5.04 0.31 -4.33
CA ASN A 130 6.16 1.24 -4.26
C ASN A 130 6.16 2.19 -5.47
N PRO A 131 6.52 3.48 -5.31
CA PRO A 131 6.57 4.47 -6.39
C PRO A 131 7.40 4.02 -7.61
N THR A 132 8.53 3.35 -7.37
CA THR A 132 9.41 2.85 -8.44
C THR A 132 8.70 1.81 -9.29
N VAL A 133 8.10 0.80 -8.66
CA VAL A 133 7.34 -0.27 -9.34
C VAL A 133 6.19 0.33 -10.14
N ARG A 134 5.44 1.26 -9.54
CA ARG A 134 4.34 1.95 -10.23
C ARG A 134 4.82 2.69 -11.47
N THR A 135 5.95 3.38 -11.40
CA THR A 135 6.52 4.14 -12.53
C THR A 135 6.88 3.19 -13.68
N PHE A 136 7.56 2.09 -13.38
CA PHE A 136 7.95 1.12 -14.41
C PHE A 136 6.75 0.45 -15.07
N LEU A 137 5.75 0.02 -14.30
CA LEU A 137 4.53 -0.57 -14.86
C LEU A 137 3.73 0.41 -15.73
N ARG A 138 3.73 1.71 -15.39
CA ARG A 138 3.13 2.75 -16.25
C ARG A 138 3.86 2.96 -17.56
N MET A 139 5.18 2.83 -17.55
CA MET A 139 6.01 2.98 -18.76
C MET A 139 5.94 1.77 -19.67
N GLN A 140 5.55 0.61 -19.16
CA GLN A 140 5.47 -0.60 -19.94
C GLN A 140 4.27 -0.60 -20.89
N LYS A 141 4.53 -1.06 -22.09
CA LYS A 141 3.52 -1.31 -23.13
C LYS A 141 3.40 -2.81 -23.33
N ASN A 142 2.20 -3.29 -23.57
CA ASN A 142 2.00 -4.67 -24.00
C ASN A 142 2.53 -4.90 -25.43
N GLU A 143 2.54 -6.14 -25.91
CA GLU A 143 2.97 -6.49 -27.27
C GLU A 143 2.20 -5.73 -28.36
N ALA A 144 0.96 -5.32 -28.08
CA ALA A 144 0.16 -4.49 -28.99
C ALA A 144 0.46 -2.98 -28.86
N HIS A 145 1.57 -2.59 -28.22
CA HIS A 145 2.00 -1.19 -27.98
C HIS A 145 0.99 -0.35 -27.19
N LYS A 146 0.07 -0.97 -26.45
CA LYS A 146 -0.86 -0.30 -25.54
C LYS A 146 -0.29 -0.27 -24.12
N TYR A 147 -0.50 0.84 -23.42
CA TYR A 147 -0.14 0.92 -22.00
C TYR A 147 -1.02 -0.02 -21.17
N THR A 148 -0.40 -0.71 -20.23
CA THR A 148 -1.09 -1.67 -19.35
C THR A 148 -1.92 -0.95 -18.30
N PHE A 149 -1.47 0.22 -17.86
CA PHE A 149 -2.18 1.04 -16.91
C PHE A 149 -2.97 2.13 -17.65
N SER A 150 -4.24 2.28 -17.30
CA SER A 150 -5.07 3.39 -17.76
C SER A 150 -4.93 4.59 -16.82
N GLU A 151 -5.10 5.78 -17.38
CA GLU A 151 -5.14 7.03 -16.64
C GLU A 151 -6.51 7.68 -16.87
N ASP A 152 -7.27 7.80 -15.79
CA ASP A 152 -8.56 8.46 -15.79
C ASP A 152 -8.49 9.78 -15.04
N GLN A 153 -9.25 10.77 -15.46
CA GLN A 153 -9.41 12.01 -14.72
C GLN A 153 -10.68 11.93 -13.86
N GLU A 154 -10.49 11.89 -12.54
CA GLU A 154 -11.59 11.98 -11.58
C GLU A 154 -11.48 13.30 -10.81
N MET A 155 -12.50 14.16 -10.87
CA MET A 155 -12.59 15.43 -10.15
C MET A 155 -11.32 16.32 -10.30
N GLY A 156 -10.73 16.37 -11.50
CA GLY A 156 -9.52 17.16 -11.77
C GLY A 156 -8.20 16.51 -11.33
N HIS A 157 -8.24 15.28 -10.83
CA HIS A 157 -7.05 14.51 -10.47
C HIS A 157 -6.85 13.31 -11.40
N THR A 158 -5.61 13.08 -11.82
CA THR A 158 -5.26 11.88 -12.60
C THR A 158 -5.20 10.66 -11.69
N VAL A 159 -6.09 9.70 -11.91
CA VAL A 159 -6.11 8.40 -11.21
C VAL A 159 -5.55 7.34 -12.15
N VAL A 160 -4.51 6.66 -11.71
CA VAL A 160 -3.92 5.52 -12.42
C VAL A 160 -4.68 4.26 -12.02
N ARG A 161 -5.12 3.49 -13.01
CA ARG A 161 -5.86 2.23 -12.81
C ARG A 161 -5.15 1.06 -13.48
N ALA A 162 -5.15 -0.07 -12.82
CA ALA A 162 -4.77 -1.37 -13.37
C ALA A 162 -6.03 -2.24 -13.40
N ASN A 163 -6.42 -2.73 -14.57
CA ASN A 163 -7.66 -3.50 -14.77
C ASN A 163 -8.92 -2.84 -14.15
N GLY A 164 -9.02 -1.50 -14.24
CA GLY A 164 -10.12 -0.75 -13.64
C GLY A 164 -9.99 -0.46 -12.14
N ILE A 165 -9.04 -1.08 -11.44
CA ILE A 165 -8.79 -0.88 -10.00
C ILE A 165 -7.78 0.25 -9.81
N PRO A 166 -8.07 1.26 -8.95
CA PRO A 166 -7.15 2.36 -8.70
C PRO A 166 -5.85 1.90 -8.05
N VAL A 167 -4.75 2.50 -8.50
CA VAL A 167 -3.39 2.23 -8.00
C VAL A 167 -2.91 3.39 -7.16
N ARG A 168 -2.56 3.13 -5.91
CA ARG A 168 -1.98 4.11 -4.99
C ARG A 168 -0.52 3.79 -4.72
N LYS A 169 0.32 4.82 -4.78
CA LYS A 169 1.71 4.72 -4.34
C LYS A 169 1.80 4.85 -2.84
N THR A 170 2.70 4.10 -2.22
CA THR A 170 3.05 4.26 -0.81
C THR A 170 4.55 4.06 -0.61
N ASP A 171 5.18 5.02 0.08
CA ASP A 171 6.60 4.99 0.40
C ASP A 171 6.91 4.05 1.57
N ALA A 172 5.88 3.58 2.28
CA ALA A 172 6.01 2.58 3.34
C ALA A 172 6.45 1.20 2.83
N LEU A 173 6.26 0.93 1.53
CA LEU A 173 6.77 -0.28 0.89
C LEU A 173 8.21 -0.04 0.44
N LEU A 174 9.14 -0.60 1.19
CA LEU A 174 10.57 -0.48 0.92
C LEU A 174 10.95 -1.32 -0.32
N SER A 175 12.05 -0.93 -0.96
CA SER A 175 12.69 -1.73 -2.02
C SER A 175 13.76 -2.69 -1.48
N THR A 176 13.85 -2.85 -0.16
CA THR A 176 14.82 -3.68 0.56
C THR A 176 14.10 -4.57 1.58
N GLU A 177 12.93 -5.08 1.23
CA GLU A 177 12.18 -5.99 2.10
C GLU A 177 12.91 -7.33 2.24
N ALA A 178 12.77 -7.96 3.41
CA ALA A 178 13.24 -9.32 3.61
C ALA A 178 12.43 -10.30 2.74
N ARG A 179 13.11 -11.33 2.22
CA ARG A 179 12.44 -12.36 1.43
C ARG A 179 11.40 -13.10 2.25
N VAL A 180 10.21 -13.21 1.69
CA VAL A 180 9.14 -14.05 2.25
C VAL A 180 9.35 -15.48 1.76
N GLN A 181 9.38 -16.42 2.71
CA GLN A 181 9.55 -17.86 2.44
C GLN A 181 8.18 -18.55 2.34
#